data_7f3cfaca24e756b378d811eae3a402e1
#
_entry.id   7f3cfaca24e756b378d811eae3a402e1
#
_cell.length_a   1.000
_cell.length_b   1.000
_cell.length_c   1.000
_cell.angle_alpha   90.00
_cell.angle_beta   90.00
_cell.angle_gamma   90.00
#
_symmetry.space_group_name_H-M   'P 1'
#
loop_
_entity.id
_entity.type
_entity.pdbx_description
1 polymer ?
#
loop_
_entity_poly.entity_id
_entity_poly.type
_entity_poly.pdbx_seq_one_letter_code
_entity_poly.pdbx_strand_id
1 'polypeptide(L)'
;MLGTIVTATRAHAVAMAPNMRAVEVQELLDACGMAPAVALLYELDRSSVAWSWIIDGEVACMFGVVAPDWLTNEAYPWFLTTELVEKHSRQFARACKNLLPELLSAHPKLCGMVDSRHNLSVRWLRWLGARIEPARPWGVSGVPFHRFELGG
;
A
#
# COMPACT_ATOMS: atom_id res chain seq x y z
N MET A 1 -8.88 21.06 2.29
CA MET A 1 -9.51 20.34 3.40
C MET A 1 -8.70 19.11 3.78
N LEU A 2 -8.59 18.86 5.05
CA LEU A 2 -7.87 17.67 5.54
C LEU A 2 -8.72 16.42 5.38
N GLY A 3 -8.07 15.34 4.98
CA GLY A 3 -8.72 14.04 4.95
C GLY A 3 -8.87 13.44 6.34
N THR A 4 -9.75 12.45 6.45
CA THR A 4 -9.99 11.70 7.68
C THR A 4 -9.63 10.25 7.47
N ILE A 5 -8.83 9.67 8.37
CA ILE A 5 -8.51 8.24 8.36
C ILE A 5 -9.56 7.51 9.19
N VAL A 6 -10.20 6.54 8.58
CA VAL A 6 -11.24 5.71 9.21
C VAL A 6 -10.94 4.24 8.95
N THR A 7 -11.57 3.36 9.72
CA THR A 7 -11.47 1.92 9.47
C THR A 7 -11.99 1.59 8.08
N ALA A 8 -11.23 0.81 7.32
CA ALA A 8 -11.60 0.42 5.96
C ALA A 8 -12.81 -0.52 5.96
N THR A 9 -13.66 -0.37 4.96
CA THR A 9 -14.83 -1.23 4.74
C THR A 9 -14.84 -1.78 3.33
N ARG A 10 -15.64 -2.83 3.10
CA ARG A 10 -15.83 -3.38 1.75
C ARG A 10 -16.47 -2.37 0.81
N ALA A 11 -17.39 -1.53 1.34
CA ALA A 11 -17.98 -0.45 0.57
C ALA A 11 -16.94 0.58 0.08
N HIS A 12 -15.94 0.88 0.91
CA HIS A 12 -14.81 1.73 0.51
C HIS A 12 -14.06 1.12 -0.67
N ALA A 13 -13.78 -0.19 -0.62
CA ALA A 13 -13.07 -0.88 -1.69
C ALA A 13 -13.83 -0.82 -3.02
N VAL A 14 -15.11 -1.09 -2.99
CA VAL A 14 -15.97 -1.03 -4.18
C VAL A 14 -16.01 0.39 -4.77
N ALA A 15 -16.13 1.39 -3.91
CA ALA A 15 -16.16 2.80 -4.34
C ALA A 15 -14.83 3.27 -4.92
N MET A 16 -13.71 2.82 -4.35
CA MET A 16 -12.38 3.27 -4.77
C MET A 16 -11.88 2.62 -6.06
N ALA A 17 -12.22 1.35 -6.27
CA ALA A 17 -11.63 0.54 -7.34
C ALA A 17 -11.65 1.20 -8.73
N PRO A 18 -12.77 1.83 -9.19
CA PRO A 18 -12.78 2.47 -10.51
C PRO A 18 -11.85 3.68 -10.63
N ASN A 19 -11.41 4.24 -9.52
CA ASN A 19 -10.63 5.48 -9.47
C ASN A 19 -9.15 5.25 -9.15
N MET A 20 -8.70 4.00 -9.09
CA MET A 20 -7.30 3.70 -8.82
C MET A 20 -6.40 4.22 -9.94
N ARG A 21 -5.18 4.61 -9.57
CA ARG A 21 -4.18 5.11 -10.50
C ARG A 21 -3.80 4.03 -11.51
N ALA A 22 -3.61 4.43 -12.76
CA ALA A 22 -3.28 3.50 -13.85
C ALA A 22 -2.00 2.69 -13.57
N VAL A 23 -0.98 3.31 -12.97
CA VAL A 23 0.27 2.61 -12.62
C VAL A 23 0.05 1.50 -11.61
N GLU A 24 -0.85 1.70 -10.64
CA GLU A 24 -1.17 0.69 -9.63
C GLU A 24 -2.05 -0.42 -10.21
N VAL A 25 -2.96 -0.09 -11.10
CA VAL A 25 -3.75 -1.11 -11.83
C VAL A 25 -2.82 -2.03 -12.61
N GLN A 26 -1.83 -1.45 -13.30
CA GLN A 26 -0.84 -2.23 -14.05
C GLN A 26 0.04 -3.06 -13.12
N GLU A 27 0.46 -2.50 -11.98
CA GLU A 27 1.25 -3.20 -10.98
C GLU A 27 0.50 -4.44 -10.45
N LEU A 28 -0.79 -4.32 -10.17
CA LEU A 28 -1.60 -5.45 -9.72
C LEU A 28 -1.70 -6.55 -10.79
N LEU A 29 -1.89 -6.18 -12.04
CA LEU A 29 -1.91 -7.13 -13.14
C LEU A 29 -0.58 -7.86 -13.29
N ASP A 30 0.53 -7.13 -13.22
CA ASP A 30 1.87 -7.70 -13.37
C ASP A 30 2.28 -8.56 -12.18
N ALA A 31 1.89 -8.19 -10.97
CA ALA A 31 2.28 -8.89 -9.76
C ALA A 31 1.43 -10.12 -9.48
N CYS A 32 0.12 -10.02 -9.62
CA CYS A 32 -0.80 -11.08 -9.20
C CYS A 32 -1.97 -11.35 -10.15
N GLY A 33 -2.08 -10.62 -11.26
CA GLY A 33 -3.13 -10.82 -12.25
C GLY A 33 -4.53 -10.44 -11.78
N MET A 34 -4.65 -9.60 -10.75
CA MET A 34 -5.94 -9.21 -10.16
C MET A 34 -6.45 -7.89 -10.71
N ALA A 35 -7.77 -7.81 -10.94
CA ALA A 35 -8.46 -6.55 -11.19
C ALA A 35 -8.54 -5.71 -9.91
N PRO A 36 -8.68 -4.37 -10.01
CA PRO A 36 -8.65 -3.49 -8.83
C PRO A 36 -9.61 -3.86 -7.71
N ALA A 37 -10.88 -4.09 -8.01
CA ALA A 37 -11.88 -4.44 -6.98
C ALA A 37 -11.53 -5.75 -6.28
N VAL A 38 -11.11 -6.75 -7.04
CA VAL A 38 -10.71 -8.07 -6.51
C VAL A 38 -9.51 -7.93 -5.59
N ALA A 39 -8.50 -7.16 -6.02
CA ALA A 39 -7.29 -6.94 -5.24
C ALA A 39 -7.58 -6.22 -3.92
N LEU A 40 -8.39 -5.15 -3.96
CA LEU A 40 -8.76 -4.40 -2.76
C LEU A 40 -9.49 -5.27 -1.75
N LEU A 41 -10.47 -6.05 -2.20
CA LEU A 41 -11.23 -6.94 -1.33
C LEU A 41 -10.36 -8.07 -0.77
N TYR A 42 -9.47 -8.61 -1.59
CA TYR A 42 -8.53 -9.66 -1.19
C TYR A 42 -7.57 -9.14 -0.10
N GLU A 43 -6.97 -7.97 -0.30
CA GLU A 43 -6.07 -7.38 0.69
C GLU A 43 -6.82 -7.02 1.97
N LEU A 44 -8.01 -6.44 1.85
CA LEU A 44 -8.83 -6.08 3.00
C LEU A 44 -9.17 -7.31 3.85
N ASP A 45 -9.60 -8.39 3.22
CA ASP A 45 -10.00 -9.62 3.92
C ASP A 45 -8.82 -10.30 4.64
N ARG A 46 -7.61 -10.14 4.12
CA ARG A 46 -6.38 -10.72 4.72
C ARG A 46 -5.78 -9.85 5.80
N SER A 47 -6.15 -8.59 5.86
CA SER A 47 -5.50 -7.61 6.74
C SER A 47 -5.89 -7.82 8.19
N SER A 48 -4.91 -7.71 9.08
CA SER A 48 -5.13 -7.61 10.53
C SER A 48 -5.71 -6.25 10.89
N VAL A 49 -5.31 -5.21 10.16
CA VAL A 49 -5.83 -3.85 10.28
C VAL A 49 -5.77 -3.17 8.92
N ALA A 50 -6.78 -2.37 8.62
CA ALA A 50 -6.83 -1.60 7.38
C ALA A 50 -7.59 -0.30 7.58
N TRP A 51 -7.18 0.73 6.84
CA TRP A 51 -7.76 2.07 6.91
C TRP A 51 -8.08 2.60 5.52
N SER A 52 -9.04 3.51 5.50
CA SER A 52 -9.33 4.32 4.32
C SER A 52 -9.09 5.79 4.67
N TRP A 53 -8.53 6.54 3.75
CA TRP A 53 -8.39 7.98 3.87
C TRP A 53 -9.48 8.62 3.02
N ILE A 54 -10.38 9.36 3.68
CA ILE A 54 -11.55 9.98 3.05
C ILE A 54 -11.30 11.48 2.90
N ILE A 55 -11.42 11.99 1.69
CA ILE A 55 -11.32 13.42 1.37
C ILE A 55 -12.59 13.82 0.63
N ASP A 56 -13.32 14.81 1.17
CA ASP A 56 -14.56 15.32 0.56
C ASP A 56 -15.54 14.20 0.17
N GLY A 57 -15.69 13.21 1.05
CA GLY A 57 -16.61 12.09 0.84
C GLY A 57 -16.12 11.01 -0.11
N GLU A 58 -14.91 11.16 -0.68
CA GLU A 58 -14.33 10.18 -1.59
C GLU A 58 -13.19 9.42 -0.94
N VAL A 59 -13.04 8.15 -1.30
CA VAL A 59 -11.92 7.33 -0.82
C VAL A 59 -10.67 7.68 -1.62
N ALA A 60 -9.75 8.39 -0.98
CA ALA A 60 -8.50 8.79 -1.62
C ALA A 60 -7.50 7.65 -1.72
N CYS A 61 -7.43 6.82 -0.68
CA CYS A 61 -6.61 5.61 -0.67
C CYS A 61 -7.10 4.64 0.40
N MET A 62 -6.63 3.41 0.27
CA MET A 62 -6.78 2.37 1.29
C MET A 62 -5.43 1.75 1.55
N PHE A 63 -5.17 1.41 2.80
CA PHE A 63 -3.91 0.81 3.21
C PHE A 63 -4.11 -0.05 4.45
N GLY A 64 -3.19 -0.97 4.65
CA GLY A 64 -3.29 -1.86 5.78
C GLY A 64 -2.07 -2.76 5.93
N VAL A 65 -2.18 -3.71 6.83
CA VAL A 65 -1.13 -4.68 7.11
C VAL A 65 -1.74 -6.08 7.16
N VAL A 66 -1.20 -6.96 6.35
CA VAL A 66 -1.52 -8.40 6.39
C VAL A 66 -0.78 -9.02 7.57
N ALA A 67 -1.45 -9.89 8.30
CA ALA A 67 -0.93 -10.54 9.50
C ALA A 67 0.45 -11.15 9.29
N PRO A 68 1.31 -11.19 10.34
CA PRO A 68 2.66 -11.71 10.21
C PRO A 68 2.70 -13.16 9.76
N ASP A 69 3.74 -13.49 9.00
CA ASP A 69 4.10 -14.86 8.70
C ASP A 69 4.61 -15.52 9.98
N TRP A 70 4.10 -16.69 10.29
CA TRP A 70 4.49 -17.48 11.45
C TRP A 70 5.98 -17.79 11.53
N LEU A 71 6.60 -18.04 10.35
CA LEU A 71 7.98 -18.49 10.28
C LEU A 71 8.97 -17.35 10.34
N THR A 72 8.64 -16.21 9.76
CA THR A 72 9.56 -15.09 9.61
C THR A 72 9.23 -13.90 10.48
N ASN A 73 8.03 -13.90 11.08
CA ASN A 73 7.47 -12.77 11.83
C ASN A 73 7.37 -11.49 10.99
N GLU A 74 7.31 -11.64 9.67
CA GLU A 74 7.17 -10.53 8.74
C GLU A 74 5.69 -10.23 8.48
N ALA A 75 5.32 -8.96 8.57
CA ALA A 75 4.01 -8.47 8.18
C ALA A 75 4.13 -7.73 6.85
N TYR A 76 3.05 -7.71 6.08
CA TYR A 76 3.07 -7.18 4.72
C TYR A 76 2.17 -5.94 4.64
N PRO A 77 2.75 -4.72 4.54
CA PRO A 77 1.96 -3.52 4.32
C PRO A 77 1.49 -3.48 2.88
N TRP A 78 0.30 -2.93 2.67
CA TRP A 78 -0.23 -2.71 1.34
C TRP A 78 -0.81 -1.31 1.23
N PHE A 79 -0.80 -0.80 0.02
CA PHE A 79 -1.15 0.57 -0.27
C PHE A 79 -1.74 0.66 -1.67
N LEU A 80 -2.96 1.13 -1.79
CA LEU A 80 -3.58 1.35 -3.09
C LEU A 80 -4.22 2.73 -3.08
N THR A 81 -3.97 3.52 -4.13
CA THR A 81 -4.26 4.95 -4.14
C THR A 81 -5.05 5.39 -5.36
N THR A 82 -5.59 6.59 -5.28
CA THR A 82 -6.20 7.32 -6.38
C THR A 82 -5.41 8.59 -6.63
N GLU A 83 -5.79 9.34 -7.68
CA GLU A 83 -5.16 10.62 -7.97
C GLU A 83 -5.35 11.68 -6.87
N LEU A 84 -6.34 11.50 -6.01
CA LEU A 84 -6.54 12.41 -4.87
C LEU A 84 -5.33 12.45 -3.94
N VAL A 85 -4.62 11.34 -3.82
CA VAL A 85 -3.38 11.29 -3.02
C VAL A 85 -2.33 12.21 -3.61
N GLU A 86 -2.20 12.25 -4.94
CA GLU A 86 -1.23 13.14 -5.59
C GLU A 86 -1.56 14.61 -5.34
N LYS A 87 -2.84 14.96 -5.36
CA LYS A 87 -3.30 16.32 -5.10
C LYS A 87 -3.05 16.76 -3.65
N HIS A 88 -3.00 15.82 -2.72
CA HIS A 88 -2.81 16.06 -1.29
C HIS A 88 -1.57 15.35 -0.76
N SER A 89 -0.52 15.26 -1.56
CA SER A 89 0.67 14.45 -1.29
C SER A 89 1.38 14.78 0.02
N ARG A 90 1.44 16.06 0.40
CA ARG A 90 2.08 16.48 1.65
C ARG A 90 1.33 15.99 2.88
N GLN A 91 0.01 16.11 2.87
CA GLN A 91 -0.85 15.63 3.95
C GLN A 91 -0.76 14.12 4.08
N PHE A 92 -0.77 13.44 2.93
CA PHE A 92 -0.66 12.00 2.86
C PHE A 92 0.68 11.51 3.42
N ALA A 93 1.79 12.09 2.98
CA ALA A 93 3.13 11.75 3.46
C ALA A 93 3.25 11.95 4.97
N ARG A 94 2.73 13.05 5.48
CA ARG A 94 2.73 13.35 6.91
C ARG A 94 1.91 12.35 7.71
N ALA A 95 0.72 12.00 7.22
CA ALA A 95 -0.14 11.01 7.87
C ALA A 95 0.56 9.64 7.94
N CYS A 96 1.21 9.23 6.86
CA CYS A 96 1.97 7.98 6.82
C CYS A 96 3.14 7.98 7.79
N LYS A 97 3.88 9.07 7.85
CA LYS A 97 5.02 9.20 8.76
C LYS A 97 4.59 9.17 10.21
N ASN A 98 3.44 9.75 10.53
CA ASN A 98 2.89 9.73 11.89
C ASN A 98 2.36 8.35 12.27
N LEU A 99 1.83 7.60 11.32
CA LEU A 99 1.27 6.27 11.57
C LEU A 99 2.34 5.18 11.66
N LEU A 100 3.47 5.37 10.97
CA LEU A 100 4.53 4.34 10.87
C LEU A 100 5.04 3.84 12.22
N PRO A 101 5.32 4.69 13.23
CA PRO A 101 5.76 4.20 14.54
C PRO A 101 4.76 3.26 15.21
N GLU A 102 3.46 3.52 15.07
CA GLU A 102 2.42 2.64 15.60
C GLU A 102 2.41 1.29 14.89
N LEU A 103 2.55 1.30 13.57
CA LEU A 103 2.63 0.08 12.78
C LEU A 103 3.85 -0.75 13.16
N LEU A 104 5.01 -0.13 13.32
CA LEU A 104 6.25 -0.81 13.69
C LEU A 104 6.25 -1.28 15.15
N SER A 105 5.48 -0.64 16.04
CA SER A 105 5.28 -1.11 17.40
C SER A 105 4.50 -2.42 17.42
N ALA A 106 3.45 -2.52 16.60
CA ALA A 106 2.63 -3.73 16.49
C ALA A 106 3.29 -4.81 15.63
N HIS A 107 3.99 -4.39 14.57
CA HIS A 107 4.64 -5.27 13.60
C HIS A 107 6.07 -4.76 13.35
N PRO A 108 7.07 -5.22 14.14
CA PRO A 108 8.42 -4.66 14.10
C PRO A 108 9.12 -4.72 12.74
N LYS A 109 8.67 -5.63 11.87
CA LYS A 109 9.25 -5.79 10.54
C LYS A 109 8.15 -5.84 9.49
N LEU A 110 8.12 -4.83 8.63
CA LEU A 110 7.20 -4.75 7.50
C LEU A 110 7.98 -4.99 6.20
N CYS A 111 7.50 -5.91 5.37
CA CYS A 111 8.14 -6.29 4.12
C CYS A 111 7.15 -6.27 2.97
N GLY A 112 7.61 -5.95 1.78
CA GLY A 112 6.76 -5.99 0.61
C GLY A 112 7.54 -5.88 -0.68
N MET A 113 6.82 -5.82 -1.79
CA MET A 113 7.37 -5.70 -3.13
C MET A 113 6.83 -4.43 -3.79
N VAL A 114 7.68 -3.73 -4.50
CA VAL A 114 7.29 -2.53 -5.26
C VAL A 114 7.87 -2.63 -6.67
N ASP A 115 7.04 -2.31 -7.67
CA ASP A 115 7.46 -2.29 -9.06
C ASP A 115 8.60 -1.29 -9.25
N SER A 116 9.73 -1.75 -9.83
CA SER A 116 10.91 -0.92 -10.02
C SER A 116 10.66 0.27 -10.95
N ARG A 117 9.62 0.21 -11.78
CA ARG A 117 9.22 1.29 -12.69
C ARG A 117 8.42 2.39 -11.97
N HIS A 118 7.92 2.10 -10.76
CA HIS A 118 7.11 3.02 -9.98
C HIS A 118 8.01 3.92 -9.13
N ASN A 119 8.73 4.84 -9.78
CA ASN A 119 9.76 5.67 -9.17
C ASN A 119 9.28 6.47 -7.96
N LEU A 120 8.06 7.01 -8.02
CA LEU A 120 7.49 7.80 -6.93
C LEU A 120 7.32 6.96 -5.67
N SER A 121 6.80 5.75 -5.80
CA SER A 121 6.64 4.83 -4.67
C SER A 121 7.97 4.38 -4.07
N VAL A 122 8.96 4.11 -4.92
CA VAL A 122 10.31 3.73 -4.46
C VAL A 122 10.94 4.88 -3.66
N ARG A 123 10.86 6.10 -4.16
CA ARG A 123 11.37 7.29 -3.46
C ARG A 123 10.66 7.53 -2.13
N TRP A 124 9.36 7.36 -2.11
CA TRP A 124 8.55 7.53 -0.91
C TRP A 124 8.89 6.48 0.15
N LEU A 125 9.06 5.22 -0.24
CA LEU A 125 9.49 4.17 0.68
C LEU A 125 10.87 4.48 1.28
N ARG A 126 11.82 4.95 0.47
CA ARG A 126 13.13 5.38 0.97
C ARG A 126 13.01 6.52 1.98
N TRP A 127 12.15 7.48 1.69
CA TRP A 127 11.90 8.60 2.60
C TRP A 127 11.33 8.13 3.94
N LEU A 128 10.51 7.08 3.95
CA LEU A 128 10.01 6.46 5.17
C LEU A 128 11.07 5.65 5.92
N GLY A 129 12.23 5.45 5.34
CA GLY A 129 13.32 4.70 5.94
C GLY A 129 13.44 3.25 5.50
N ALA A 130 12.77 2.87 4.43
CA ALA A 130 12.83 1.51 3.92
C ALA A 130 14.20 1.15 3.35
N ARG A 131 14.62 -0.09 3.58
CA ARG A 131 15.74 -0.69 2.88
C ARG A 131 15.20 -1.32 1.59
N ILE A 132 15.79 -0.95 0.46
CA ILE A 132 15.35 -1.38 -0.87
C ILE A 132 16.39 -2.31 -1.47
N GLU A 133 16.02 -3.54 -1.78
CA GLU A 133 16.90 -4.50 -2.43
C GLU A 133 16.96 -4.26 -3.96
N PRO A 134 18.00 -4.75 -4.65
CA PRO A 134 18.06 -4.67 -6.11
C PRO A 134 16.84 -5.34 -6.76
N ALA A 135 16.38 -4.77 -7.88
CA ALA A 135 15.23 -5.28 -8.60
C ALA A 135 15.49 -6.69 -9.17
N ARG A 136 14.47 -7.55 -9.08
CA ARG A 136 14.49 -8.91 -9.61
C ARG A 136 13.13 -9.24 -10.25
N PRO A 137 13.09 -10.16 -11.22
CA PRO A 137 11.82 -10.64 -11.76
C PRO A 137 10.93 -11.18 -10.64
N TRP A 138 9.67 -10.76 -10.63
CA TRP A 138 8.73 -11.17 -9.60
C TRP A 138 7.29 -11.05 -10.11
N GLY A 139 6.39 -11.84 -9.51
CA GLY A 139 4.98 -11.84 -9.87
C GLY A 139 4.69 -12.65 -11.13
N VAL A 140 3.43 -12.67 -11.54
CA VAL A 140 2.94 -13.49 -12.65
C VAL A 140 3.52 -13.09 -14.01
N SER A 141 3.84 -11.81 -14.18
CA SER A 141 4.42 -11.29 -15.44
C SER A 141 5.95 -11.29 -15.45
N GLY A 142 6.59 -11.52 -14.31
CA GLY A 142 8.06 -11.57 -14.21
C GLY A 142 8.76 -10.25 -14.42
N VAL A 143 8.07 -9.11 -14.35
CA VAL A 143 8.71 -7.79 -14.44
C VAL A 143 9.53 -7.48 -13.20
N PRO A 144 10.54 -6.57 -13.27
CA PRO A 144 11.41 -6.30 -12.13
C PRO A 144 10.70 -5.58 -10.98
N PHE A 145 10.79 -6.17 -9.78
CA PHE A 145 10.31 -5.57 -8.54
C PHE A 145 11.45 -5.47 -7.53
N HIS A 146 11.38 -4.47 -6.66
CA HIS A 146 12.23 -4.37 -5.49
C HIS A 146 11.53 -4.96 -4.27
N ARG A 147 12.24 -5.80 -3.53
CA ARG A 147 11.80 -6.13 -2.17
C ARG A 147 12.21 -4.99 -1.24
N PHE A 148 11.34 -4.59 -0.33
CA PHE A 148 11.64 -3.55 0.65
C PHE A 148 11.35 -4.04 2.07
N GLU A 149 12.02 -3.43 3.05
CA GLU A 149 11.79 -3.66 4.47
C GLU A 149 11.71 -2.34 5.23
N LEU A 150 10.78 -2.25 6.17
CA LEU A 150 10.67 -1.17 7.14
C LEU A 150 10.80 -1.77 8.54
N GLY A 151 11.60 -1.16 9.40
CA GLY A 151 11.86 -1.68 10.74
C GLY A 151 12.89 -2.82 10.73
N GLY A 152 12.81 -3.69 11.69
CA GLY A 152 13.73 -4.83 11.85
C GLY A 152 14.83 -4.56 12.86
#